data_09b7ffa39e433c06284983d5411e5a9a
#
_entry.id   09b7ffa39e433c06284983d5411e5a9a
#
_cell.length_a   1.000
_cell.length_b   1.000
_cell.length_c   1.000
_cell.angle_alpha   90.00
_cell.angle_beta   90.00
_cell.angle_gamma   90.00
#
_symmetry.space_group_name_H-M   'P 1'
#
loop_
_entity.id
_entity.type
_entity.pdbx_description
1 polymer ?
#
loop_
_entity_poly.entity_id
_entity_poly.type
_entity_poly.pdbx_seq_one_letter_code
_entity_poly.pdbx_strand_id
1 'polypeptide(L)'
;ATALLGLLAVITALRVYPFGDEIRRTQFAVEYHPQSAQAHYEAGQALAGLITADRSSVSPWLAQIQAHYAQANALNPNFKLALLGQIDVACKTRGAVPNEVAQTLERRLVSTPFAPGDRTVLYSVKEMAAQGELCLSDADVERLFAAAFANPGVDSGVQAILWSWLADYRWLAARDLAGARAALQRSLALNPGNTSNRLKWAQLQFIAGNLPAARKLLTELRGALLSKEERQTLEQVL
;
A
#
# COMPACT_ATOMS: atom_id res chain seq x y z
N ALA A 1 1.83 14.49 50.82
CA ALA A 1 0.95 14.47 49.61
C ALA A 1 1.59 15.18 48.42
N THR A 2 2.14 16.40 48.58
CA THR A 2 2.73 17.22 47.50
C THR A 2 3.96 16.57 46.86
N ALA A 3 4.87 15.96 47.64
CA ALA A 3 6.05 15.27 47.14
C ALA A 3 5.69 14.04 46.25
N LEU A 4 4.65 13.29 46.62
CA LEU A 4 4.18 12.15 45.84
C LEU A 4 3.57 12.60 44.51
N LEU A 5 2.78 13.67 44.51
CA LEU A 5 2.21 14.27 43.32
C LEU A 5 3.30 14.79 42.38
N GLY A 6 4.34 15.45 42.91
CA GLY A 6 5.50 15.88 42.17
C GLY A 6 6.25 14.71 41.50
N LEU A 7 6.49 13.64 42.27
CA LEU A 7 7.12 12.43 41.76
C LEU A 7 6.30 11.76 40.62
N LEU A 8 4.99 11.63 40.80
CA LEU A 8 4.08 11.09 39.79
C LEU A 8 4.05 11.94 38.53
N ALA A 9 4.04 13.28 38.68
CA ALA A 9 4.11 14.19 37.54
C ALA A 9 5.41 14.00 36.71
N VAL A 10 6.55 13.91 37.41
CA VAL A 10 7.86 13.66 36.77
C VAL A 10 7.88 12.27 36.05
N ILE A 11 7.41 11.23 36.73
CA ILE A 11 7.34 9.89 36.11
C ILE A 11 6.43 9.90 34.87
N THR A 12 5.28 10.59 34.97
CA THR A 12 4.36 10.73 33.85
C THR A 12 5.00 11.50 32.68
N ALA A 13 5.66 12.62 32.96
CA ALA A 13 6.35 13.43 31.97
C ALA A 13 7.47 12.62 31.27
N LEU A 14 8.26 11.86 32.04
CA LEU A 14 9.31 10.98 31.49
C LEU A 14 8.74 9.85 30.60
N ARG A 15 7.56 9.31 30.96
CA ARG A 15 6.88 8.29 30.15
C ARG A 15 6.27 8.85 28.88
N VAL A 16 5.76 10.08 28.92
CA VAL A 16 5.13 10.75 27.76
C VAL A 16 6.17 11.34 26.81
N TYR A 17 7.35 11.70 27.32
CA TYR A 17 8.41 12.35 26.55
C TYR A 17 8.79 11.62 25.21
N PRO A 18 8.91 10.28 25.16
CA PRO A 18 9.19 9.57 23.92
C PRO A 18 8.08 9.70 22.86
N PHE A 19 6.83 9.92 23.29
CA PHE A 19 5.67 9.97 22.39
C PHE A 19 5.40 11.36 21.78
N GLY A 20 6.15 12.37 22.18
CA GLY A 20 6.05 13.72 21.63
C GLY A 20 6.65 13.90 20.24
N ASP A 21 7.44 12.93 19.77
CA ASP A 21 8.12 12.95 18.48
C ASP A 21 8.19 11.54 17.91
N GLU A 22 7.78 11.36 16.64
CA GLU A 22 7.68 10.04 16.03
C GLU A 22 9.05 9.34 15.91
N ILE A 23 10.09 10.07 15.55
CA ILE A 23 11.44 9.52 15.43
C ILE A 23 11.92 9.01 16.78
N ARG A 24 11.74 9.83 17.84
CA ARG A 24 12.12 9.45 19.19
C ARG A 24 11.34 8.23 19.67
N ARG A 25 10.02 8.19 19.43
CA ARG A 25 9.16 7.06 19.78
C ARG A 25 9.65 5.77 19.15
N THR A 26 9.98 5.81 17.86
CA THR A 26 10.42 4.62 17.13
C THR A 26 11.83 4.20 17.51
N GLN A 27 12.73 5.13 17.81
CA GLN A 27 14.06 4.81 18.36
C GLN A 27 13.95 4.13 19.73
N PHE A 28 13.12 4.62 20.62
CA PHE A 28 12.83 3.93 21.89
C PHE A 28 12.28 2.53 21.67
N ALA A 29 11.33 2.37 20.71
CA ALA A 29 10.78 1.05 20.39
C ALA A 29 11.87 0.06 19.96
N VAL A 30 12.84 0.49 19.14
CA VAL A 30 13.99 -0.35 18.73
C VAL A 30 14.92 -0.64 19.92
N GLU A 31 15.19 0.34 20.78
CA GLU A 31 16.04 0.16 21.96
C GLU A 31 15.47 -0.89 22.93
N TYR A 32 14.17 -0.81 23.22
CA TYR A 32 13.52 -1.75 24.14
C TYR A 32 13.13 -3.08 23.50
N HIS A 33 12.96 -3.12 22.19
CA HIS A 33 12.56 -4.29 21.42
C HIS A 33 13.44 -4.53 20.18
N PRO A 34 14.77 -4.75 20.38
CA PRO A 34 15.72 -4.85 19.27
C PRO A 34 15.50 -6.08 18.36
N GLN A 35 14.70 -7.04 18.81
CA GLN A 35 14.31 -8.23 18.04
C GLN A 35 12.91 -8.10 17.38
N SER A 36 12.33 -6.90 17.38
CA SER A 36 11.03 -6.65 16.76
C SER A 36 11.19 -6.14 15.33
N ALA A 37 10.76 -6.95 14.35
CA ALA A 37 10.73 -6.52 12.95
C ALA A 37 9.84 -5.29 12.76
N GLN A 38 8.73 -5.20 13.51
CA GLN A 38 7.83 -4.05 13.48
C GLN A 38 8.53 -2.77 13.99
N ALA A 39 9.27 -2.84 15.10
CA ALA A 39 9.97 -1.69 15.66
C ALA A 39 11.01 -1.14 14.66
N HIS A 40 11.79 -2.03 14.05
CA HIS A 40 12.73 -1.63 13.01
C HIS A 40 12.05 -1.04 11.77
N TYR A 41 10.97 -1.64 11.31
CA TYR A 41 10.20 -1.10 10.18
C TYR A 41 9.69 0.33 10.47
N GLU A 42 9.06 0.54 11.64
CA GLU A 42 8.55 1.85 12.05
C GLU A 42 9.66 2.90 12.19
N ALA A 43 10.83 2.52 12.73
CA ALA A 43 11.98 3.42 12.79
C ALA A 43 12.50 3.80 11.40
N GLY A 44 12.59 2.82 10.50
CA GLY A 44 12.93 3.08 9.09
C GLY A 44 11.93 4.00 8.41
N GLN A 45 10.63 3.79 8.65
CA GLN A 45 9.54 4.59 8.08
C GLN A 45 9.53 6.03 8.60
N ALA A 46 9.71 6.23 9.91
CA ALA A 46 9.81 7.56 10.52
C ALA A 46 10.98 8.37 9.93
N LEU A 47 12.14 7.75 9.76
CA LEU A 47 13.30 8.37 9.11
C LEU A 47 13.07 8.61 7.62
N ALA A 48 12.41 7.70 6.92
CA ALA A 48 12.09 7.84 5.50
C ALA A 48 11.16 9.03 5.23
N GLY A 49 10.30 9.38 6.20
CA GLY A 49 9.48 10.59 6.16
C GLY A 49 10.28 11.91 6.11
N LEU A 50 11.56 11.88 6.51
CA LEU A 50 12.46 13.04 6.41
C LEU A 50 13.11 13.19 5.03
N ILE A 51 12.99 12.19 4.15
CA ILE A 51 13.51 12.28 2.79
C ILE A 51 12.59 13.18 2.00
N THR A 52 13.10 14.36 1.65
CA THR A 52 12.41 15.27 0.73
C THR A 52 12.55 14.76 -0.70
N ALA A 53 11.62 15.11 -1.57
CA ALA A 53 11.63 14.77 -2.99
C ALA A 53 12.81 15.42 -3.77
N ASP A 54 13.60 16.27 -3.11
CA ASP A 54 14.81 16.87 -3.67
C ASP A 54 15.92 15.81 -3.74
N ARG A 55 16.05 15.23 -4.93
CA ARG A 55 17.07 14.21 -5.25
C ARG A 55 18.51 14.77 -5.29
N SER A 56 18.70 16.06 -5.09
CA SER A 56 20.01 16.74 -5.20
C SER A 56 20.92 16.48 -3.99
N SER A 57 20.37 16.08 -2.84
CA SER A 57 21.13 15.76 -1.64
C SER A 57 20.94 14.30 -1.21
N VAL A 58 22.06 13.61 -0.99
CA VAL A 58 22.01 12.29 -0.35
C VAL A 58 21.54 12.49 1.10
N SER A 59 20.37 11.99 1.44
CA SER A 59 19.85 12.08 2.80
C SER A 59 20.85 11.44 3.79
N PRO A 60 21.25 12.15 4.87
CA PRO A 60 22.12 11.59 5.90
C PRO A 60 21.51 10.38 6.61
N TRP A 61 20.18 10.23 6.52
CA TRP A 61 19.42 9.15 7.13
C TRP A 61 19.35 7.88 6.28
N LEU A 62 19.77 7.93 4.99
CA LEU A 62 19.59 6.82 4.06
C LEU A 62 20.21 5.51 4.55
N ALA A 63 21.43 5.59 5.09
CA ALA A 63 22.10 4.39 5.63
C ALA A 63 21.35 3.78 6.83
N GLN A 64 20.84 4.63 7.72
CA GLN A 64 20.05 4.18 8.88
C GLN A 64 18.71 3.58 8.45
N ILE A 65 18.02 4.19 7.50
CA ILE A 65 16.76 3.68 6.95
C ILE A 65 16.97 2.29 6.34
N GLN A 66 18.02 2.15 5.53
CA GLN A 66 18.37 0.86 4.91
C GLN A 66 18.72 -0.20 5.96
N ALA A 67 19.47 0.15 7.00
CA ALA A 67 19.81 -0.75 8.09
C ALA A 67 18.55 -1.22 8.85
N HIS A 68 17.63 -0.33 9.15
CA HIS A 68 16.36 -0.67 9.82
C HIS A 68 15.50 -1.61 8.97
N TYR A 69 15.32 -1.33 7.68
CA TYR A 69 14.54 -2.20 6.80
C TYR A 69 15.24 -3.56 6.58
N ALA A 70 16.56 -3.59 6.47
CA ALA A 70 17.32 -4.82 6.37
C ALA A 70 17.15 -5.67 7.64
N GLN A 71 17.25 -5.06 8.82
CA GLN A 71 17.05 -5.74 10.11
C GLN A 71 15.62 -6.26 10.26
N ALA A 72 14.60 -5.47 9.88
CA ALA A 72 13.21 -5.91 9.89
C ALA A 72 13.01 -7.16 9.01
N ASN A 73 13.60 -7.15 7.81
CA ASN A 73 13.56 -8.29 6.88
C ASN A 73 14.29 -9.54 7.39
N ALA A 74 15.41 -9.35 8.12
CA ALA A 74 16.17 -10.45 8.71
C ALA A 74 15.42 -11.10 9.89
N LEU A 75 14.79 -10.26 10.73
CA LEU A 75 14.05 -10.71 11.91
C LEU A 75 12.74 -11.43 11.55
N ASN A 76 12.05 -11.00 10.50
CA ASN A 76 10.82 -11.64 10.08
C ASN A 76 10.67 -11.66 8.53
N PRO A 77 11.02 -12.79 7.90
CA PRO A 77 10.86 -12.95 6.46
C PRO A 77 9.41 -12.82 5.94
N ASN A 78 8.41 -13.00 6.83
CA ASN A 78 6.99 -12.84 6.47
C ASN A 78 6.53 -11.37 6.50
N PHE A 79 7.36 -10.47 7.04
CA PHE A 79 7.04 -9.05 7.17
C PHE A 79 7.44 -8.27 5.91
N LYS A 80 6.56 -8.33 4.88
CA LYS A 80 6.86 -7.79 3.54
C LYS A 80 6.84 -6.26 3.47
N LEU A 81 6.26 -5.57 4.46
CA LEU A 81 6.23 -4.09 4.51
C LEU A 81 7.62 -3.47 4.50
N ALA A 82 8.62 -4.12 5.09
CA ALA A 82 9.99 -3.63 5.06
C ALA A 82 10.60 -3.64 3.63
N LEU A 83 10.22 -4.62 2.79
CA LEU A 83 10.61 -4.61 1.36
C LEU A 83 9.91 -3.49 0.59
N LEU A 84 8.63 -3.22 0.88
CA LEU A 84 7.94 -2.07 0.32
C LEU A 84 8.62 -0.76 0.72
N GLY A 85 9.03 -0.61 1.98
CA GLY A 85 9.78 0.55 2.45
C GLY A 85 11.12 0.74 1.72
N GLN A 86 11.83 -0.36 1.42
CA GLN A 86 13.03 -0.31 0.58
C GLN A 86 12.73 0.14 -0.86
N ILE A 87 11.62 -0.31 -1.44
CA ILE A 87 11.15 0.13 -2.76
C ILE A 87 10.85 1.62 -2.75
N ASP A 88 10.06 2.10 -1.79
CA ASP A 88 9.68 3.50 -1.65
C ASP A 88 10.92 4.42 -1.56
N VAL A 89 11.84 4.10 -0.66
CA VAL A 89 13.08 4.87 -0.48
C VAL A 89 13.97 4.84 -1.72
N ALA A 90 14.06 3.67 -2.41
CA ALA A 90 14.83 3.58 -3.65
C ALA A 90 14.22 4.46 -4.74
N CYS A 91 12.90 4.49 -4.88
CA CYS A 91 12.21 5.35 -5.84
C CYS A 91 12.42 6.83 -5.53
N LYS A 92 12.35 7.23 -4.26
CA LYS A 92 12.56 8.62 -3.83
C LYS A 92 14.01 9.10 -4.01
N THR A 93 14.99 8.22 -3.84
CA THR A 93 16.41 8.61 -3.81
C THR A 93 17.17 8.28 -5.09
N ARG A 94 17.03 7.07 -5.61
CA ARG A 94 17.82 6.56 -6.75
C ARG A 94 17.05 6.53 -8.06
N GLY A 95 15.73 6.58 -8.00
CA GLY A 95 14.86 6.44 -9.16
C GLY A 95 14.80 5.03 -9.75
N ALA A 96 15.44 4.05 -9.10
CA ALA A 96 15.44 2.65 -9.52
C ALA A 96 15.51 1.72 -8.29
N VAL A 97 14.66 0.69 -8.29
CA VAL A 97 14.68 -0.37 -7.27
C VAL A 97 15.71 -1.42 -7.64
N PRO A 98 16.57 -1.87 -6.68
CA PRO A 98 17.40 -3.05 -6.94
C PRO A 98 16.54 -4.26 -7.28
N ASN A 99 16.87 -4.96 -8.37
CA ASN A 99 16.10 -6.13 -8.84
C ASN A 99 15.90 -7.19 -7.74
N GLU A 100 16.87 -7.36 -6.88
CA GLU A 100 16.83 -8.33 -5.77
C GLU A 100 15.69 -8.03 -4.78
N VAL A 101 15.40 -6.73 -4.52
CA VAL A 101 14.33 -6.33 -3.59
C VAL A 101 12.97 -6.70 -4.16
N ALA A 102 12.71 -6.34 -5.44
CA ALA A 102 11.46 -6.65 -6.12
C ALA A 102 11.25 -8.17 -6.25
N GLN A 103 12.28 -8.92 -6.66
CA GLN A 103 12.24 -10.38 -6.76
C GLN A 103 12.05 -11.07 -5.40
N THR A 104 12.63 -10.51 -4.32
CA THR A 104 12.42 -11.04 -2.98
C THR A 104 11.00 -10.83 -2.51
N LEU A 105 10.41 -9.66 -2.79
CA LEU A 105 9.00 -9.38 -2.49
C LEU A 105 8.09 -10.34 -3.27
N GLU A 106 8.32 -10.52 -4.57
CA GLU A 106 7.59 -11.46 -5.43
C GLU A 106 7.63 -12.89 -4.85
N ARG A 107 8.83 -13.42 -4.59
CA ARG A 107 8.99 -14.76 -4.00
C ARG A 107 8.24 -14.92 -2.68
N ARG A 108 8.33 -13.92 -1.79
CA ARG A 108 7.65 -13.97 -0.48
C ARG A 108 6.13 -13.88 -0.60
N LEU A 109 5.61 -13.13 -1.57
CA LEU A 109 4.17 -13.08 -1.83
C LEU A 109 3.61 -14.45 -2.24
N VAL A 110 4.39 -15.28 -2.95
CA VAL A 110 3.97 -16.66 -3.30
C VAL A 110 4.17 -17.63 -2.14
N SER A 111 5.36 -17.59 -1.51
CA SER A 111 5.85 -18.73 -0.71
C SER A 111 5.59 -18.61 0.80
N THR A 112 5.17 -17.45 1.28
CA THR A 112 4.87 -17.26 2.70
C THR A 112 3.37 -17.07 2.93
N PRO A 113 2.85 -17.34 4.15
CA PRO A 113 1.42 -17.13 4.42
C PRO A 113 0.98 -15.71 4.04
N PHE A 114 -0.17 -15.63 3.35
CA PHE A 114 -0.74 -14.34 2.98
C PHE A 114 -1.40 -13.69 4.20
N ALA A 115 -0.89 -12.55 4.62
CA ALA A 115 -1.31 -11.83 5.81
C ALA A 115 -2.02 -10.50 5.44
N PRO A 116 -2.74 -9.87 6.38
CA PRO A 116 -3.35 -8.55 6.15
C PRO A 116 -2.35 -7.49 5.66
N GLY A 117 -1.10 -7.53 6.15
CA GLY A 117 -0.03 -6.63 5.70
C GLY A 117 0.31 -6.77 4.21
N ASP A 118 0.09 -7.95 3.61
CA ASP A 118 0.36 -8.16 2.17
C ASP A 118 -0.64 -7.42 1.29
N ARG A 119 -1.89 -7.28 1.76
CA ARG A 119 -2.86 -6.38 1.11
C ARG A 119 -2.39 -4.94 1.17
N THR A 120 -1.85 -4.50 2.31
CA THR A 120 -1.29 -3.15 2.44
C THR A 120 -0.14 -2.93 1.46
N VAL A 121 0.75 -3.92 1.29
CA VAL A 121 1.85 -3.85 0.31
C VAL A 121 1.31 -3.61 -1.11
N LEU A 122 0.36 -4.44 -1.56
CA LEU A 122 -0.17 -4.34 -2.93
C LEU A 122 -1.03 -3.08 -3.13
N TYR A 123 -1.78 -2.68 -2.11
CA TYR A 123 -2.50 -1.41 -2.13
C TYR A 123 -1.55 -0.22 -2.27
N SER A 124 -0.46 -0.19 -1.48
CA SER A 124 0.53 0.90 -1.54
C SER A 124 1.27 0.92 -2.88
N VAL A 125 1.62 -0.25 -3.45
CA VAL A 125 2.21 -0.33 -4.81
C VAL A 125 1.27 0.33 -5.83
N LYS A 126 -0.03 0.03 -5.78
CA LYS A 126 -1.03 0.64 -6.67
C LYS A 126 -1.14 2.15 -6.45
N GLU A 127 -1.20 2.62 -5.19
CA GLU A 127 -1.28 4.04 -4.87
C GLU A 127 -0.04 4.82 -5.31
N MET A 128 1.15 4.32 -5.00
CA MET A 128 2.42 4.94 -5.43
C MET A 128 2.50 5.04 -6.96
N ALA A 129 2.04 3.99 -7.67
CA ALA A 129 1.99 4.01 -9.13
C ALA A 129 1.01 5.06 -9.67
N ALA A 130 -0.18 5.18 -9.07
CA ALA A 130 -1.19 6.16 -9.47
C ALA A 130 -0.71 7.61 -9.23
N GLN A 131 0.12 7.83 -8.22
CA GLN A 131 0.73 9.12 -7.90
C GLN A 131 2.00 9.42 -8.72
N GLY A 132 2.50 8.45 -9.50
CA GLY A 132 3.74 8.59 -10.26
C GLY A 132 5.00 8.51 -9.39
N GLU A 133 4.89 8.01 -8.18
CA GLU A 133 5.97 7.88 -7.20
C GLU A 133 6.68 6.52 -7.26
N LEU A 134 6.06 5.52 -7.90
CA LEU A 134 6.61 4.18 -8.04
C LEU A 134 7.59 4.12 -9.22
N CYS A 135 8.77 3.58 -8.99
CA CYS A 135 9.82 3.39 -10.00
C CYS A 135 10.02 1.92 -10.43
N LEU A 136 9.09 1.04 -10.07
CA LEU A 136 9.02 -0.31 -10.62
C LEU A 136 8.49 -0.27 -12.05
N SER A 137 8.93 -1.19 -12.89
CA SER A 137 8.36 -1.37 -14.22
C SER A 137 6.95 -1.97 -14.15
N ASP A 138 6.15 -1.76 -15.19
CA ASP A 138 4.82 -2.39 -15.31
C ASP A 138 4.91 -3.91 -15.18
N ALA A 139 5.95 -4.53 -15.76
CA ALA A 139 6.18 -5.96 -15.65
C ALA A 139 6.47 -6.41 -14.20
N ASP A 140 7.16 -5.60 -13.40
CA ASP A 140 7.40 -5.90 -11.99
C ASP A 140 6.09 -5.83 -11.20
N VAL A 141 5.29 -4.79 -11.39
CA VAL A 141 4.00 -4.66 -10.71
C VAL A 141 3.07 -5.82 -11.07
N GLU A 142 2.96 -6.17 -12.34
CA GLU A 142 2.16 -7.32 -12.79
C GLU A 142 2.63 -8.64 -12.14
N ARG A 143 3.95 -8.84 -12.00
CA ARG A 143 4.49 -10.01 -11.30
C ARG A 143 4.14 -10.03 -9.82
N LEU A 144 4.17 -8.89 -9.12
CA LEU A 144 3.77 -8.82 -7.72
C LEU A 144 2.31 -9.23 -7.52
N PHE A 145 1.39 -8.74 -8.37
CA PHE A 145 -0.01 -9.17 -8.33
C PHE A 145 -0.16 -10.64 -8.70
N ALA A 146 0.51 -11.12 -9.74
CA ALA A 146 0.49 -12.53 -10.13
C ALA A 146 1.00 -13.45 -9.00
N ALA A 147 2.06 -13.04 -8.31
CA ALA A 147 2.59 -13.74 -7.15
C ALA A 147 1.56 -13.84 -6.01
N ALA A 148 0.84 -12.75 -5.73
CA ALA A 148 -0.23 -12.76 -4.74
C ALA A 148 -1.40 -13.68 -5.15
N PHE A 149 -1.82 -13.67 -6.41
CA PHE A 149 -2.85 -14.59 -6.91
C PHE A 149 -2.43 -16.06 -6.85
N ALA A 150 -1.15 -16.36 -6.98
CA ALA A 150 -0.60 -17.71 -6.88
C ALA A 150 -0.48 -18.20 -5.43
N ASN A 151 -0.64 -17.33 -4.43
CA ASN A 151 -0.53 -17.72 -3.02
C ASN A 151 -1.75 -18.54 -2.59
N PRO A 152 -1.57 -19.76 -2.06
CA PRO A 152 -2.69 -20.64 -1.67
C PRO A 152 -3.53 -20.09 -0.49
N GLY A 153 -3.01 -19.12 0.27
CA GLY A 153 -3.73 -18.45 1.36
C GLY A 153 -4.66 -17.32 0.90
N VAL A 154 -4.72 -17.02 -0.40
CA VAL A 154 -5.57 -15.96 -0.95
C VAL A 154 -6.93 -16.55 -1.34
N ASP A 155 -7.94 -16.28 -0.52
CA ASP A 155 -9.33 -16.69 -0.79
C ASP A 155 -9.99 -15.84 -1.92
N SER A 156 -11.18 -16.24 -2.33
CA SER A 156 -11.93 -15.57 -3.41
C SER A 156 -12.29 -14.12 -3.08
N GLY A 157 -12.54 -13.81 -1.79
CA GLY A 157 -12.83 -12.43 -1.36
C GLY A 157 -11.62 -11.52 -1.51
N VAL A 158 -10.44 -12.01 -1.08
CA VAL A 158 -9.18 -11.30 -1.26
C VAL A 158 -8.84 -11.21 -2.75
N GLN A 159 -9.01 -12.28 -3.54
CA GLN A 159 -8.80 -12.24 -4.98
C GLN A 159 -9.66 -11.16 -5.66
N ALA A 160 -10.94 -11.01 -5.27
CA ALA A 160 -11.80 -9.96 -5.81
C ALA A 160 -11.23 -8.55 -5.55
N ILE A 161 -10.69 -8.32 -4.36
CA ILE A 161 -10.06 -7.05 -3.98
C ILE A 161 -8.79 -6.81 -4.82
N LEU A 162 -7.92 -7.82 -4.91
CA LEU A 162 -6.67 -7.71 -5.66
C LEU A 162 -6.92 -7.46 -7.15
N TRP A 163 -7.91 -8.12 -7.76
CA TRP A 163 -8.32 -7.85 -9.14
C TRP A 163 -8.85 -6.42 -9.33
N SER A 164 -9.58 -5.88 -8.34
CA SER A 164 -10.01 -4.47 -8.37
C SER A 164 -8.82 -3.51 -8.33
N TRP A 165 -7.82 -3.78 -7.48
CA TRP A 165 -6.62 -2.93 -7.39
C TRP A 165 -5.74 -3.04 -8.63
N LEU A 166 -5.61 -4.22 -9.21
CA LEU A 166 -4.91 -4.39 -10.47
C LEU A 166 -5.62 -3.66 -11.63
N ALA A 167 -6.96 -3.61 -11.59
CA ALA A 167 -7.72 -2.81 -12.56
C ALA A 167 -7.44 -1.31 -12.39
N ASP A 168 -7.41 -0.80 -11.15
CA ASP A 168 -7.06 0.59 -10.86
C ASP A 168 -5.64 0.93 -11.35
N TYR A 169 -4.68 0.06 -11.05
CA TYR A 169 -3.30 0.22 -11.52
C TYR A 169 -3.24 0.30 -13.05
N ARG A 170 -3.83 -0.67 -13.76
CA ARG A 170 -3.83 -0.72 -15.23
C ARG A 170 -4.50 0.50 -15.84
N TRP A 171 -5.57 0.99 -15.23
CA TRP A 171 -6.27 2.16 -15.71
C TRP A 171 -5.50 3.45 -15.46
N LEU A 172 -5.10 3.70 -14.20
CA LEU A 172 -4.61 5.00 -13.75
C LEU A 172 -3.11 5.19 -14.03
N ALA A 173 -2.31 4.15 -13.85
CA ALA A 173 -0.86 4.20 -13.98
C ALA A 173 -0.38 3.66 -15.35
N ALA A 174 -0.68 2.42 -15.68
CA ALA A 174 -0.21 1.78 -16.89
C ALA A 174 -0.94 2.23 -18.17
N ARG A 175 -2.08 2.94 -18.04
CA ARG A 175 -2.93 3.41 -19.15
C ARG A 175 -3.46 2.28 -20.05
N ASP A 176 -3.54 1.07 -19.52
CA ASP A 176 -4.08 -0.12 -20.20
C ASP A 176 -5.58 -0.29 -19.87
N LEU A 177 -6.43 0.36 -20.64
CA LEU A 177 -7.90 0.28 -20.45
C LEU A 177 -8.45 -1.12 -20.73
N ALA A 178 -7.85 -1.86 -21.66
CA ALA A 178 -8.29 -3.22 -22.01
C ALA A 178 -7.99 -4.18 -20.85
N GLY A 179 -6.78 -4.15 -20.34
CA GLY A 179 -6.36 -4.92 -19.17
C GLY A 179 -7.13 -4.52 -17.90
N ALA A 180 -7.39 -3.22 -17.69
CA ALA A 180 -8.21 -2.74 -16.58
C ALA A 180 -9.63 -3.34 -16.61
N ARG A 181 -10.28 -3.34 -17.77
CA ARG A 181 -11.60 -3.97 -17.96
C ARG A 181 -11.56 -5.46 -17.66
N ALA A 182 -10.59 -6.18 -18.20
CA ALA A 182 -10.44 -7.62 -17.97
C ALA A 182 -10.23 -7.94 -16.47
N ALA A 183 -9.40 -7.17 -15.77
CA ALA A 183 -9.19 -7.34 -14.34
C ALA A 183 -10.46 -7.04 -13.52
N LEU A 184 -11.17 -5.95 -13.84
CA LEU A 184 -12.39 -5.58 -13.14
C LEU A 184 -13.53 -6.58 -13.38
N GLN A 185 -13.62 -7.18 -14.58
CA GLN A 185 -14.55 -8.29 -14.84
C GLN A 185 -14.29 -9.49 -13.93
N ARG A 186 -13.02 -9.87 -13.73
CA ARG A 186 -12.66 -10.95 -12.81
C ARG A 186 -13.04 -10.60 -11.37
N SER A 187 -12.81 -9.36 -10.94
CA SER A 187 -13.23 -8.89 -9.63
C SER A 187 -14.75 -9.00 -9.44
N LEU A 188 -15.54 -8.55 -10.41
CA LEU A 188 -17.00 -8.61 -10.39
C LEU A 188 -17.53 -10.05 -10.51
N ALA A 189 -16.84 -10.94 -11.21
CA ALA A 189 -17.20 -12.36 -11.25
C ALA A 189 -17.09 -13.02 -9.87
N LEU A 190 -16.10 -12.61 -9.07
CA LEU A 190 -15.90 -13.10 -7.70
C LEU A 190 -16.82 -12.41 -6.68
N ASN A 191 -17.14 -11.13 -6.89
CA ASN A 191 -18.01 -10.34 -6.02
C ASN A 191 -18.94 -9.43 -6.84
N PRO A 192 -20.05 -9.97 -7.39
CA PRO A 192 -20.97 -9.22 -8.24
C PRO A 192 -21.70 -8.06 -7.54
N GLY A 193 -21.83 -8.18 -6.20
CA GLY A 193 -22.51 -7.18 -5.36
C GLY A 193 -21.66 -5.98 -5.00
N ASN A 194 -20.38 -5.94 -5.36
CA ASN A 194 -19.51 -4.83 -5.02
C ASN A 194 -19.87 -3.55 -5.79
N THR A 195 -20.53 -2.63 -5.09
CA THR A 195 -21.06 -1.38 -5.66
C THR A 195 -19.96 -0.49 -6.23
N SER A 196 -18.83 -0.37 -5.53
CA SER A 196 -17.67 0.42 -5.98
C SER A 196 -17.11 -0.12 -7.31
N ASN A 197 -16.96 -1.45 -7.42
CA ASN A 197 -16.48 -2.07 -8.65
C ASN A 197 -17.50 -1.99 -9.80
N ARG A 198 -18.79 -2.05 -9.50
CA ARG A 198 -19.85 -1.81 -10.51
C ARG A 198 -19.82 -0.37 -11.01
N LEU A 199 -19.55 0.61 -10.14
CA LEU A 199 -19.39 2.00 -10.52
C LEU A 199 -18.15 2.20 -11.41
N LYS A 200 -17.00 1.65 -11.02
CA LYS A 200 -15.78 1.64 -11.86
C LYS A 200 -16.03 1.00 -13.22
N TRP A 201 -16.80 -0.10 -13.25
CA TRP A 201 -17.16 -0.76 -14.49
C TRP A 201 -18.00 0.16 -15.39
N ALA A 202 -18.97 0.88 -14.83
CA ALA A 202 -19.76 1.87 -15.59
C ALA A 202 -18.87 3.00 -16.15
N GLN A 203 -17.90 3.50 -15.37
CA GLN A 203 -16.93 4.50 -15.84
C GLN A 203 -16.08 3.97 -17.00
N LEU A 204 -15.57 2.74 -16.90
CA LEU A 204 -14.76 2.13 -17.97
C LEU A 204 -15.62 1.86 -19.24
N GLN A 205 -16.91 1.53 -19.11
CA GLN A 205 -17.83 1.44 -20.26
C GLN A 205 -18.05 2.81 -20.91
N PHE A 206 -18.22 3.86 -20.10
CA PHE A 206 -18.37 5.22 -20.60
C PHE A 206 -17.14 5.68 -21.39
N ILE A 207 -15.93 5.50 -20.83
CA ILE A 207 -14.65 5.86 -21.47
C ILE A 207 -14.46 5.06 -22.78
N ALA A 208 -14.91 3.80 -22.81
CA ALA A 208 -14.87 2.95 -24.00
C ALA A 208 -15.93 3.31 -25.05
N GLY A 209 -16.76 4.35 -24.82
CA GLY A 209 -17.83 4.77 -25.73
C GLY A 209 -19.10 3.91 -25.66
N ASN A 210 -19.18 2.93 -24.76
CA ASN A 210 -20.36 2.08 -24.59
C ASN A 210 -21.41 2.75 -23.67
N LEU A 211 -21.95 3.88 -24.13
CA LEU A 211 -22.88 4.71 -23.37
C LEU A 211 -24.15 3.97 -22.92
N PRO A 212 -24.79 3.08 -23.73
CA PRO A 212 -25.98 2.36 -23.26
C PRO A 212 -25.69 1.45 -22.06
N ALA A 213 -24.57 0.71 -22.09
CA ALA A 213 -24.19 -0.16 -20.99
C ALA A 213 -23.82 0.63 -19.73
N ALA A 214 -23.11 1.76 -19.88
CA ALA A 214 -22.79 2.65 -18.78
C ALA A 214 -24.05 3.18 -18.10
N ARG A 215 -24.99 3.74 -18.88
CA ARG A 215 -26.27 4.28 -18.37
C ARG A 215 -27.12 3.23 -17.65
N LYS A 216 -27.21 2.02 -18.21
CA LYS A 216 -27.93 0.90 -17.56
C LYS A 216 -27.39 0.65 -16.16
N LEU A 217 -26.06 0.47 -16.03
CA LEU A 217 -25.40 0.22 -14.76
C LEU A 217 -25.60 1.36 -13.76
N LEU A 218 -25.47 2.62 -14.20
CA LEU A 218 -25.65 3.80 -13.35
C LEU A 218 -27.10 3.90 -12.85
N THR A 219 -28.09 3.56 -13.69
CA THR A 219 -29.50 3.53 -13.29
C THR A 219 -29.74 2.48 -12.22
N GLU A 220 -29.16 1.27 -12.38
CA GLU A 220 -29.23 0.21 -11.37
C GLU A 220 -28.58 0.61 -10.04
N LEU A 221 -27.49 1.39 -10.09
CA LEU A 221 -26.76 1.84 -8.91
C LEU A 221 -27.43 2.99 -8.15
N ARG A 222 -28.34 3.76 -8.79
CA ARG A 222 -29.05 4.86 -8.12
C ARG A 222 -29.80 4.46 -6.86
N GLY A 223 -30.30 3.23 -6.79
CA GLY A 223 -31.00 2.68 -5.63
C GLY A 223 -30.07 2.05 -4.58
N ALA A 224 -28.77 1.96 -4.83
CA ALA A 224 -27.82 1.34 -3.92
C ALA A 224 -27.38 2.31 -2.80
N LEU A 225 -26.97 1.75 -1.66
CA LEU A 225 -26.33 2.52 -0.59
C LEU A 225 -24.92 2.91 -1.04
N LEU A 226 -24.78 4.12 -1.59
CA LEU A 226 -23.52 4.69 -2.06
C LEU A 226 -22.89 5.55 -0.96
N SER A 227 -21.55 5.50 -0.86
CA SER A 227 -20.77 6.47 -0.10
C SER A 227 -20.92 7.88 -0.72
N LYS A 228 -20.53 8.91 0.02
CA LYS A 228 -20.57 10.29 -0.49
C LYS A 228 -19.74 10.46 -1.77
N GLU A 229 -18.56 9.84 -1.82
CA GLU A 229 -17.64 9.88 -2.96
C GLU A 229 -18.20 9.14 -4.17
N GLU A 230 -18.80 7.97 -3.95
CA GLU A 230 -19.46 7.20 -5.01
C GLU A 230 -20.66 7.93 -5.60
N ARG A 231 -21.43 8.66 -4.79
CA ARG A 231 -22.52 9.53 -5.26
C ARG A 231 -22.01 10.67 -6.13
N GLN A 232 -20.95 11.36 -5.71
CA GLN A 232 -20.34 12.41 -6.51
C GLN A 232 -19.86 11.88 -7.86
N THR A 233 -19.23 10.71 -7.87
CA THR A 233 -18.77 10.05 -9.10
C THR A 233 -19.96 9.67 -10.00
N LEU A 234 -21.04 9.17 -9.43
CA LEU A 234 -22.26 8.83 -10.16
C LEU A 234 -22.87 10.07 -10.83
N GLU A 235 -22.93 11.21 -10.13
CA GLU A 235 -23.47 12.47 -10.64
C GLU A 235 -22.62 13.10 -11.75
N GLN A 236 -21.29 12.86 -11.74
CA GLN A 236 -20.39 13.35 -12.79
C GLN A 236 -20.49 12.57 -14.10
N VAL A 237 -20.99 11.34 -14.07
CA VAL A 237 -21.07 10.45 -15.24
C VAL A 237 -22.48 10.42 -15.85
N LEU A 238 -23.49 10.89 -15.11
CA LEU A 238 -24.89 11.01 -15.59
C LEU A 238 -25.13 12.32 -16.34
#